data_09e72112979b62e4f46d5ba451676c33
#
_entry.id   09e72112979b62e4f46d5ba451676c33
#
_cell.length_a   1.000
_cell.length_b   1.000
_cell.length_c   1.000
_cell.angle_alpha   90.00
_cell.angle_beta   90.00
_cell.angle_gamma   90.00
#
_symmetry.space_group_name_H-M   'P 1'
#
loop_
_entity.id
_entity.type
_entity.pdbx_description
1 polymer ?
#
loop_
_entity_poly.entity_id
_entity_poly.type
_entity_poly.pdbx_seq_one_letter_code
_entity_poly.pdbx_strand_id
1 'polypeptide(L)'
;MKMSIISRLKKAAQQSMIVLFALSLTLTSCQKDDDDNNNNNNNSEPSSSLQFGDGTLVAVRSETVQSTPFGDVTITLGTGVAVFAAGSNYTSFADAGVVSLNSESLQKQSNNSYVFTPGVANPTGIDFSGGVNWSVAGNSTTGVPAFTHTVSHGFPNAGNITSGNEVSKSAGFTVTITNISNADSVYFMINDKLKAFAGNATTATFSAADLSGLSKGQGIVTVAPWKFSTAQYGGKNFYFVTETVKQKSVTIVD
;
A
#
# COMPACT_ATOMS: atom_id res chain seq x y z
N MET A 1 18.70 23.59 -20.87
CA MET A 1 17.48 23.49 -20.08
C MET A 1 16.74 22.13 -20.23
N LYS A 2 17.49 21.01 -20.40
CA LYS A 2 16.92 19.65 -20.59
C LYS A 2 17.12 18.68 -19.39
N MET A 3 17.70 19.13 -18.28
CA MET A 3 18.08 18.26 -17.15
C MET A 3 17.07 18.16 -16.01
N SER A 4 15.95 18.89 -16.07
CA SER A 4 14.98 18.96 -14.95
C SER A 4 13.88 17.87 -14.97
N ILE A 5 13.55 17.31 -16.14
CA ILE A 5 12.42 16.35 -16.25
C ILE A 5 12.84 14.95 -15.80
N ILE A 6 14.07 14.53 -16.14
CA ILE A 6 14.57 13.18 -15.79
C ILE A 6 14.81 13.04 -14.28
N SER A 7 15.23 14.11 -13.59
CA SER A 7 15.40 14.09 -12.12
C SER A 7 14.06 14.02 -11.38
N ARG A 8 13.00 14.58 -11.94
CA ARG A 8 11.64 14.56 -11.36
C ARG A 8 10.95 13.20 -11.57
N LEU A 9 11.18 12.56 -12.73
CA LEU A 9 10.71 11.20 -12.99
C LEU A 9 11.38 10.16 -12.08
N LYS A 10 12.69 10.33 -11.75
CA LYS A 10 13.36 9.48 -10.76
C LYS A 10 12.78 9.64 -9.36
N LYS A 11 12.36 10.86 -8.95
CA LYS A 11 11.69 11.09 -7.67
C LYS A 11 10.29 10.48 -7.61
N ALA A 12 9.51 10.51 -8.69
CA ALA A 12 8.20 9.88 -8.76
C ALA A 12 8.30 8.34 -8.66
N ALA A 13 9.28 7.73 -9.34
CA ALA A 13 9.55 6.30 -9.23
C ALA A 13 10.04 5.90 -7.82
N GLN A 14 10.79 6.78 -7.15
CA GLN A 14 11.26 6.57 -5.78
C GLN A 14 10.12 6.71 -4.75
N GLN A 15 9.07 7.49 -5.06
CA GLN A 15 7.87 7.64 -4.22
C GLN A 15 6.93 6.43 -4.32
N SER A 16 6.83 5.76 -5.48
CA SER A 16 6.10 4.49 -5.62
C SER A 16 6.75 3.36 -4.80
N MET A 17 8.07 3.45 -4.54
CA MET A 17 8.80 2.51 -3.71
C MET A 17 8.43 2.60 -2.21
N ILE A 18 7.87 3.74 -1.75
CA ILE A 18 7.46 3.95 -0.35
C ILE A 18 6.17 3.20 -0.01
N VAL A 19 5.25 3.05 -0.96
CA VAL A 19 4.01 2.26 -0.76
C VAL A 19 4.34 0.77 -0.61
N LEU A 20 5.32 0.28 -1.36
CA LEU A 20 5.88 -1.07 -1.21
C LEU A 20 6.60 -1.26 0.14
N PHE A 21 7.15 -0.20 0.72
CA PHE A 21 7.82 -0.23 2.03
C PHE A 21 6.83 -0.34 3.19
N ALA A 22 5.63 0.25 3.07
CA ALA A 22 4.57 0.09 4.06
C ALA A 22 4.09 -1.37 4.16
N LEU A 23 4.02 -2.09 3.04
CA LEU A 23 3.70 -3.52 3.03
C LEU A 23 4.83 -4.38 3.65
N SER A 24 6.09 -3.94 3.55
CA SER A 24 7.24 -4.66 4.14
C SER A 24 7.43 -4.42 5.64
N LEU A 25 6.91 -3.30 6.19
CA LEU A 25 7.03 -2.98 7.62
C LEU A 25 6.03 -3.75 8.51
N THR A 26 4.97 -4.32 7.94
CA THR A 26 4.00 -5.12 8.72
C THR A 26 4.47 -6.55 9.02
N LEU A 27 5.62 -6.97 8.47
CA LEU A 27 6.15 -8.34 8.65
C LEU A 27 6.94 -8.54 9.95
N THR A 28 7.18 -7.52 10.77
CA THR A 28 8.08 -7.62 11.93
C THR A 28 7.40 -7.61 13.30
N SER A 29 6.08 -7.66 13.41
CA SER A 29 5.44 -7.62 14.73
C SER A 29 4.27 -8.58 14.84
N CYS A 30 4.55 -9.82 15.18
CA CYS A 30 3.65 -10.68 15.96
C CYS A 30 4.51 -11.54 16.87
N GLN A 31 4.97 -10.97 17.95
CA GLN A 31 5.32 -11.73 19.15
C GLN A 31 4.13 -11.61 20.09
N LYS A 32 3.50 -12.74 20.32
CA LYS A 32 2.42 -12.92 21.27
C LYS A 32 3.06 -12.96 22.65
N ASP A 33 2.85 -11.93 23.44
CA ASP A 33 3.04 -12.01 24.88
C ASP A 33 1.65 -12.09 25.52
N ASP A 34 1.37 -13.25 26.11
CA ASP A 34 0.28 -13.44 27.04
C ASP A 34 0.67 -12.78 28.37
N ASP A 35 0.06 -11.65 28.72
CA ASP A 35 -0.04 -11.20 30.09
C ASP A 35 -1.37 -10.48 30.30
N ASP A 36 -2.22 -11.14 31.09
CA ASP A 36 -3.44 -10.62 31.68
C ASP A 36 -3.14 -9.34 32.50
N ASN A 37 -3.65 -8.19 32.08
CA ASN A 37 -4.03 -7.16 33.04
C ASN A 37 -5.17 -6.29 32.52
N ASN A 38 -6.30 -6.47 33.14
CA ASN A 38 -7.54 -5.76 33.02
C ASN A 38 -7.35 -4.26 33.35
N ASN A 39 -7.42 -3.38 32.35
CA ASN A 39 -7.70 -1.98 32.60
C ASN A 39 -8.53 -1.39 31.44
N ASN A 40 -9.81 -1.13 31.77
CA ASN A 40 -10.78 -0.44 30.93
C ASN A 40 -10.28 0.97 30.57
N ASN A 41 -9.78 1.15 29.33
CA ASN A 41 -9.79 2.42 28.66
C ASN A 41 -10.21 2.18 27.22
N ASN A 42 -11.45 2.56 26.89
CA ASN A 42 -12.02 2.55 25.56
C ASN A 42 -11.28 3.53 24.63
N ASN A 43 -10.14 3.10 24.12
CA ASN A 43 -9.54 3.57 22.88
C ASN A 43 -9.08 2.34 22.13
N SER A 44 -10.06 1.62 21.55
CA SER A 44 -9.78 0.50 20.66
C SER A 44 -9.11 1.07 19.41
N GLU A 45 -7.80 1.01 19.35
CA GLU A 45 -7.09 1.01 18.08
C GLU A 45 -7.48 -0.30 17.37
N PRO A 46 -8.30 -0.27 16.31
CA PRO A 46 -8.59 -1.50 15.59
C PRO A 46 -7.34 -1.88 14.80
N SER A 47 -6.59 -2.84 15.31
CA SER A 47 -5.51 -3.49 14.57
C SER A 47 -6.12 -4.31 13.43
N SER A 48 -6.44 -3.68 12.32
CA SER A 48 -6.72 -4.38 11.07
C SER A 48 -5.38 -4.80 10.46
N SER A 49 -4.77 -5.84 11.00
CA SER A 49 -3.60 -6.45 10.37
C SER A 49 -4.04 -7.15 9.09
N LEU A 50 -3.38 -6.84 7.97
CA LEU A 50 -3.53 -7.59 6.73
C LEU A 50 -3.19 -9.06 7.03
N GLN A 51 -4.15 -9.95 6.87
CA GLN A 51 -3.90 -11.38 6.95
C GLN A 51 -3.31 -11.85 5.62
N PHE A 52 -2.19 -12.58 5.66
CA PHE A 52 -1.46 -12.92 4.44
C PHE A 52 -1.84 -14.28 3.83
N GLY A 53 -2.54 -15.12 4.56
CA GLY A 53 -2.88 -16.48 4.09
C GLY A 53 -1.67 -17.22 3.54
N ASP A 54 -1.88 -18.11 2.55
CA ASP A 54 -0.80 -18.76 1.80
C ASP A 54 -0.19 -17.87 0.71
N GLY A 55 -0.84 -16.76 0.40
CA GLY A 55 -0.34 -15.73 -0.49
C GLY A 55 -1.23 -14.50 -0.52
N THR A 56 -0.60 -13.35 -0.79
CA THR A 56 -1.27 -12.06 -0.91
C THR A 56 -0.84 -11.37 -2.20
N LEU A 57 -1.83 -10.98 -2.98
CA LEU A 57 -1.65 -10.34 -4.28
C LEU A 57 -2.33 -8.97 -4.22
N VAL A 58 -1.56 -7.90 -4.38
CA VAL A 58 -2.02 -6.51 -4.20
C VAL A 58 -1.91 -5.75 -5.51
N ALA A 59 -3.03 -5.28 -6.02
CA ALA A 59 -3.08 -4.31 -7.12
C ALA A 59 -3.22 -2.92 -6.52
N VAL A 60 -2.33 -2.01 -6.91
CA VAL A 60 -2.25 -0.65 -6.36
C VAL A 60 -2.48 0.38 -7.45
N ARG A 61 -3.43 1.27 -7.24
CA ARG A 61 -3.66 2.47 -8.04
C ARG A 61 -3.24 3.69 -7.23
N SER A 62 -2.11 4.27 -7.59
CA SER A 62 -1.57 5.47 -6.95
C SER A 62 -1.96 6.71 -7.75
N GLU A 63 -2.50 7.72 -7.09
CA GLU A 63 -2.87 9.01 -7.68
C GLU A 63 -2.12 10.13 -6.97
N THR A 64 -1.35 10.88 -7.74
CA THR A 64 -0.59 12.04 -7.26
C THR A 64 -1.04 13.27 -8.01
N VAL A 65 -1.45 14.30 -7.28
CA VAL A 65 -1.75 15.60 -7.85
C VAL A 65 -0.48 16.43 -7.89
N GLN A 66 -0.11 16.88 -9.09
CA GLN A 66 1.02 17.78 -9.30
C GLN A 66 0.50 19.13 -9.77
N SER A 67 0.72 20.18 -8.96
CA SER A 67 0.40 21.54 -9.35
C SER A 67 1.40 22.03 -10.40
N THR A 68 0.87 22.57 -11.49
CA THR A 68 1.64 23.19 -12.57
C THR A 68 1.19 24.64 -12.77
N PRO A 69 1.95 25.48 -13.49
CA PRO A 69 1.50 26.84 -13.83
C PRO A 69 0.19 26.89 -14.64
N PHE A 70 -0.22 25.76 -15.23
CA PHE A 70 -1.43 25.65 -16.05
C PHE A 70 -2.59 24.94 -15.31
N GLY A 71 -2.44 24.68 -14.00
CA GLY A 71 -3.40 23.97 -13.17
C GLY A 71 -2.86 22.64 -12.64
N ASP A 72 -3.68 21.96 -11.86
CA ASP A 72 -3.32 20.66 -11.27
C ASP A 72 -3.44 19.54 -12.29
N VAL A 73 -2.42 18.70 -12.36
CA VAL A 73 -2.41 17.49 -13.18
C VAL A 73 -2.40 16.27 -12.27
N THR A 74 -3.40 15.40 -12.41
CA THR A 74 -3.43 14.12 -11.71
C THR A 74 -2.67 13.07 -12.52
N ILE A 75 -1.67 12.47 -11.91
CA ILE A 75 -0.91 11.36 -12.47
C ILE A 75 -1.40 10.09 -11.78
N THR A 76 -1.91 9.13 -12.56
CA THR A 76 -2.31 7.81 -12.07
C THR A 76 -1.25 6.80 -12.46
N LEU A 77 -0.80 6.00 -11.48
CA LEU A 77 0.17 4.93 -11.68
C LEU A 77 -0.44 3.61 -11.21
N GLY A 78 -0.37 2.59 -12.06
CA GLY A 78 -0.73 1.23 -11.70
C GLY A 78 0.49 0.37 -11.38
N THR A 79 0.46 -0.32 -10.26
CA THR A 79 1.52 -1.27 -9.87
C THR A 79 0.92 -2.51 -9.22
N GLY A 80 1.74 -3.53 -9.00
CA GLY A 80 1.32 -4.76 -8.36
C GLY A 80 2.43 -5.41 -7.56
N VAL A 81 2.03 -6.07 -6.48
CA VAL A 81 2.91 -6.86 -5.62
C VAL A 81 2.27 -8.20 -5.36
N ALA A 82 3.05 -9.27 -5.35
CA ALA A 82 2.59 -10.57 -4.89
C ALA A 82 3.65 -11.24 -4.01
N VAL A 83 3.19 -11.89 -2.96
CA VAL A 83 4.01 -12.71 -2.06
C VAL A 83 3.29 -14.02 -1.77
N PHE A 84 4.07 -15.10 -1.64
CA PHE A 84 3.56 -16.43 -1.37
C PHE A 84 4.32 -16.98 -0.16
N ALA A 85 3.61 -17.47 0.85
CA ALA A 85 4.23 -17.95 2.08
C ALA A 85 5.08 -19.21 1.81
N ALA A 86 6.30 -19.23 2.32
CA ALA A 86 7.17 -20.41 2.29
C ALA A 86 7.04 -21.31 3.54
N GLY A 87 6.06 -21.00 4.40
CA GLY A 87 5.77 -21.72 5.65
C GLY A 87 4.74 -20.96 6.47
N SER A 88 4.46 -21.44 7.66
CA SER A 88 3.41 -20.88 8.53
C SER A 88 3.78 -19.56 9.23
N ASN A 89 5.03 -19.17 9.20
CA ASN A 89 5.56 -18.01 9.95
C ASN A 89 5.78 -16.74 9.09
N TYR A 90 5.47 -16.79 7.80
CA TYR A 90 5.57 -15.66 6.85
C TYR A 90 6.92 -14.91 6.84
N THR A 91 8.00 -15.54 7.31
CA THR A 91 9.34 -14.92 7.36
C THR A 91 10.13 -15.06 6.06
N SER A 92 9.67 -15.91 5.14
CA SER A 92 10.24 -16.12 3.82
C SER A 92 9.16 -16.32 2.77
N PHE A 93 9.49 -16.06 1.51
CA PHE A 93 8.55 -16.18 0.40
C PHE A 93 8.91 -17.38 -0.50
N ALA A 94 7.88 -18.03 -1.01
CA ALA A 94 7.99 -19.13 -1.95
C ALA A 94 8.04 -18.61 -3.39
N ASP A 95 8.83 -19.29 -4.23
CA ASP A 95 8.78 -19.08 -5.68
C ASP A 95 7.46 -19.63 -6.23
N ALA A 96 6.70 -18.80 -6.92
CA ALA A 96 5.41 -19.13 -7.53
C ALA A 96 5.49 -19.29 -9.07
N GLY A 97 6.69 -19.35 -9.64
CA GLY A 97 6.88 -19.31 -11.08
C GLY A 97 6.64 -17.90 -11.65
N VAL A 98 6.08 -17.82 -12.84
CA VAL A 98 5.71 -16.53 -13.45
C VAL A 98 4.42 -16.03 -12.81
N VAL A 99 4.45 -14.76 -12.39
CA VAL A 99 3.28 -14.03 -11.85
C VAL A 99 3.00 -12.83 -12.72
N SER A 100 1.76 -12.66 -13.13
CA SER A 100 1.33 -11.50 -13.92
C SER A 100 0.03 -10.90 -13.40
N LEU A 101 -0.13 -9.61 -13.66
CA LEU A 101 -1.31 -8.80 -13.35
C LEU A 101 -1.73 -8.03 -14.61
N ASN A 102 -2.96 -8.25 -15.09
CA ASN A 102 -3.46 -7.70 -16.34
C ASN A 102 -2.50 -7.91 -17.53
N SER A 103 -1.93 -9.12 -17.65
CA SER A 103 -0.94 -9.53 -18.65
C SER A 103 0.46 -8.91 -18.50
N GLU A 104 0.67 -7.98 -17.56
CA GLU A 104 1.99 -7.46 -17.23
C GLU A 104 2.71 -8.40 -16.26
N SER A 105 3.92 -8.84 -16.64
CA SER A 105 4.71 -9.74 -15.79
C SER A 105 5.35 -8.99 -14.62
N LEU A 106 5.18 -9.52 -13.40
CA LEU A 106 5.87 -9.01 -12.23
C LEU A 106 7.31 -9.55 -12.15
N GLN A 107 8.24 -8.71 -11.75
CA GLN A 107 9.64 -9.10 -11.56
C GLN A 107 9.81 -9.80 -10.21
N LYS A 108 10.32 -11.04 -10.24
CA LYS A 108 10.70 -11.76 -9.03
C LYS A 108 11.95 -11.12 -8.42
N GLN A 109 11.86 -10.80 -7.13
CA GLN A 109 12.95 -10.26 -6.32
C GLN A 109 13.80 -11.39 -5.70
N SER A 110 14.94 -11.05 -5.14
CA SER A 110 15.85 -12.02 -4.49
C SER A 110 15.24 -12.76 -3.30
N ASN A 111 14.23 -12.17 -2.64
CA ASN A 111 13.47 -12.76 -1.54
C ASN A 111 12.21 -13.51 -1.99
N ASN A 112 12.06 -13.75 -3.31
CA ASN A 112 10.88 -14.34 -3.96
C ASN A 112 9.58 -13.53 -3.84
N SER A 113 9.62 -12.25 -3.46
CA SER A 113 8.47 -11.37 -3.72
C SER A 113 8.43 -11.00 -5.21
N TYR A 114 7.24 -10.63 -5.69
CA TYR A 114 7.01 -10.22 -7.07
C TYR A 114 6.54 -8.79 -7.09
N VAL A 115 7.13 -7.97 -7.95
CA VAL A 115 6.83 -6.54 -8.03
C VAL A 115 6.74 -6.11 -9.48
N PHE A 116 5.70 -5.35 -9.83
CA PHE A 116 5.67 -4.58 -11.07
C PHE A 116 6.10 -3.14 -10.76
N THR A 117 7.10 -2.66 -11.48
CA THR A 117 7.57 -1.27 -11.38
C THR A 117 7.39 -0.59 -12.73
N PRO A 118 6.66 0.55 -12.80
CA PRO A 118 6.56 1.34 -14.02
C PRO A 118 7.95 1.71 -14.57
N GLY A 119 8.12 1.60 -15.87
CA GLY A 119 9.38 1.84 -16.55
C GLY A 119 9.24 2.80 -17.73
N VAL A 120 10.32 3.01 -18.48
CA VAL A 120 10.33 3.92 -19.63
C VAL A 120 9.34 3.50 -20.72
N ALA A 121 9.18 2.19 -20.92
CA ALA A 121 8.24 1.63 -21.91
C ALA A 121 6.78 1.69 -21.45
N ASN A 122 6.54 1.69 -20.15
CA ASN A 122 5.21 1.78 -19.55
C ASN A 122 5.26 2.72 -18.33
N PRO A 123 5.28 4.05 -18.54
CA PRO A 123 5.49 5.02 -17.47
C PRO A 123 4.28 5.16 -16.53
N THR A 124 3.09 4.82 -16.98
CA THR A 124 1.86 4.83 -16.16
C THR A 124 1.60 3.50 -15.46
N GLY A 125 2.38 2.47 -15.79
CA GLY A 125 2.26 1.15 -15.20
C GLY A 125 1.04 0.38 -15.69
N ILE A 126 0.52 -0.50 -14.83
CA ILE A 126 -0.55 -1.42 -15.18
C ILE A 126 -1.88 -0.66 -15.35
N ASP A 127 -2.56 -0.89 -16.48
CA ASP A 127 -3.91 -0.38 -16.71
C ASP A 127 -4.94 -1.27 -16.00
N PHE A 128 -5.77 -0.64 -15.16
CA PHE A 128 -6.86 -1.28 -14.43
C PHE A 128 -8.26 -0.92 -14.96
N SER A 129 -8.37 -0.31 -16.14
CA SER A 129 -9.67 0.03 -16.74
C SER A 129 -10.54 -1.20 -17.03
N GLY A 130 -9.91 -2.34 -17.34
CA GLY A 130 -10.54 -3.65 -17.55
C GLY A 130 -10.69 -4.50 -16.28
N GLY A 131 -10.45 -3.94 -15.09
CA GLY A 131 -10.47 -4.68 -13.82
C GLY A 131 -9.11 -5.21 -13.41
N VAL A 132 -9.10 -6.18 -12.50
CA VAL A 132 -7.88 -6.76 -11.90
C VAL A 132 -7.87 -8.26 -12.15
N ASN A 133 -6.93 -8.73 -12.96
CA ASN A 133 -6.80 -10.13 -13.35
C ASN A 133 -5.39 -10.63 -13.03
N TRP A 134 -5.30 -11.57 -12.12
CA TRP A 134 -4.06 -12.23 -11.73
C TRP A 134 -3.86 -13.55 -12.47
N SER A 135 -2.62 -13.86 -12.82
CA SER A 135 -2.20 -15.17 -13.31
C SER A 135 -0.93 -15.60 -12.59
N VAL A 136 -0.95 -16.80 -12.05
CA VAL A 136 0.17 -17.41 -11.33
C VAL A 136 0.46 -18.76 -11.97
N ALA A 137 1.67 -18.95 -12.48
CA ALA A 137 2.06 -20.19 -13.16
C ALA A 137 2.17 -21.38 -12.19
N GLY A 138 2.38 -21.08 -10.90
CA GLY A 138 2.63 -22.10 -9.88
C GLY A 138 4.05 -22.65 -9.92
N ASN A 139 4.38 -23.37 -8.86
CA ASN A 139 5.67 -24.07 -8.75
C ASN A 139 5.49 -25.31 -7.85
N SER A 140 5.58 -26.49 -8.45
CA SER A 140 5.38 -27.76 -7.74
C SER A 140 6.43 -28.01 -6.65
N THR A 141 7.65 -27.50 -6.83
CA THR A 141 8.74 -27.65 -5.84
C THR A 141 8.45 -26.90 -4.54
N THR A 142 7.83 -25.73 -4.64
CA THR A 142 7.45 -24.90 -3.48
C THR A 142 6.01 -25.14 -3.04
N GLY A 143 5.25 -25.90 -3.82
CA GLY A 143 3.85 -26.22 -3.56
C GLY A 143 2.90 -25.03 -3.79
N VAL A 144 3.31 -23.99 -4.51
CA VAL A 144 2.40 -22.92 -4.94
C VAL A 144 1.59 -23.42 -6.14
N PRO A 145 0.25 -23.44 -6.07
CA PRO A 145 -0.59 -23.90 -7.18
C PRO A 145 -0.60 -22.91 -8.34
N ALA A 146 -0.84 -23.42 -9.57
CA ALA A 146 -1.17 -22.57 -10.70
C ALA A 146 -2.62 -22.12 -10.61
N PHE A 147 -2.91 -20.84 -10.91
CA PHE A 147 -4.27 -20.32 -10.97
C PHE A 147 -4.37 -19.02 -11.77
N THR A 148 -5.60 -18.70 -12.18
CA THR A 148 -6.01 -17.35 -12.62
C THR A 148 -7.11 -16.86 -11.71
N HIS A 149 -7.16 -15.56 -11.42
CA HIS A 149 -8.18 -14.95 -10.57
C HIS A 149 -8.57 -13.57 -11.04
N THR A 150 -9.86 -13.36 -11.29
CA THR A 150 -10.44 -12.04 -11.53
C THR A 150 -11.02 -11.51 -10.23
N VAL A 151 -10.53 -10.36 -9.77
CA VAL A 151 -11.03 -9.70 -8.56
C VAL A 151 -12.42 -9.11 -8.86
N SER A 152 -13.42 -9.52 -8.08
CA SER A 152 -14.82 -9.13 -8.31
C SER A 152 -15.18 -7.75 -7.75
N HIS A 153 -14.40 -7.21 -6.83
CA HIS A 153 -14.58 -5.87 -6.27
C HIS A 153 -13.67 -4.86 -6.97
N GLY A 154 -14.14 -3.63 -7.14
CA GLY A 154 -13.32 -2.55 -7.67
C GLY A 154 -12.34 -1.99 -6.64
N PHE A 155 -11.54 -1.03 -7.07
CA PHE A 155 -10.70 -0.24 -6.16
C PHE A 155 -11.56 0.60 -5.20
N PRO A 156 -11.13 0.80 -3.95
CA PRO A 156 -11.73 1.81 -3.09
C PRO A 156 -11.64 3.20 -3.73
N ASN A 157 -12.67 4.02 -3.47
CA ASN A 157 -12.62 5.42 -3.86
C ASN A 157 -12.00 6.25 -2.74
N ALA A 158 -11.13 7.18 -3.11
CA ALA A 158 -10.50 8.14 -2.21
C ALA A 158 -10.57 9.54 -2.84
N GLY A 159 -11.09 10.49 -2.08
CA GLY A 159 -11.15 11.89 -2.49
C GLY A 159 -9.80 12.61 -2.36
N ASN A 160 -9.84 13.90 -2.07
CA ASN A 160 -8.63 14.71 -1.91
C ASN A 160 -8.22 14.81 -0.44
N ILE A 161 -6.92 14.79 -0.18
CA ILE A 161 -6.37 15.08 1.15
C ILE A 161 -6.50 16.58 1.41
N THR A 162 -7.31 16.95 2.43
CA THR A 162 -7.66 18.33 2.74
C THR A 162 -6.92 18.91 3.95
N SER A 163 -6.22 18.07 4.71
CA SER A 163 -5.36 18.53 5.81
C SER A 163 -4.29 19.52 5.34
N GLY A 164 -3.80 20.37 6.26
CA GLY A 164 -2.82 21.42 5.99
C GLY A 164 -1.53 20.92 5.32
N ASN A 165 -0.69 21.86 4.92
CA ASN A 165 0.59 21.57 4.26
C ASN A 165 1.77 21.49 5.25
N GLU A 166 1.53 21.87 6.51
CA GLU A 166 2.55 21.84 7.57
C GLU A 166 2.15 20.83 8.64
N VAL A 167 3.05 19.93 8.95
CA VAL A 167 2.91 18.91 10.00
C VAL A 167 3.73 19.35 11.19
N SER A 168 3.09 19.81 12.26
CA SER A 168 3.79 20.18 13.51
C SER A 168 4.07 18.93 14.34
N LYS A 169 5.34 18.71 14.66
CA LYS A 169 5.75 17.60 15.54
C LYS A 169 5.31 17.84 16.98
N SER A 170 5.33 19.09 17.44
CA SER A 170 5.01 19.44 18.83
C SER A 170 3.52 19.55 19.11
N ALA A 171 2.72 20.00 18.12
CA ALA A 171 1.27 20.10 18.24
C ALA A 171 0.51 18.84 17.83
N GLY A 172 1.17 17.93 17.10
CA GLY A 172 0.52 16.83 16.41
C GLY A 172 -0.10 17.27 15.08
N PHE A 173 -0.75 16.32 14.38
CA PHE A 173 -1.35 16.59 13.09
C PHE A 173 -2.53 15.66 12.82
N THR A 174 -3.63 16.24 12.29
CA THR A 174 -4.78 15.45 11.84
C THR A 174 -4.77 15.38 10.32
N VAL A 175 -4.64 14.18 9.78
CA VAL A 175 -4.83 13.90 8.36
C VAL A 175 -6.33 13.82 8.09
N THR A 176 -6.80 14.53 7.06
CA THR A 176 -8.19 14.49 6.60
C THR A 176 -8.26 14.31 5.09
N ILE A 177 -9.24 13.54 4.66
CA ILE A 177 -9.57 13.30 3.25
C ILE A 177 -11.08 13.52 3.04
N THR A 178 -11.50 14.03 1.89
CA THR A 178 -12.90 14.44 1.67
C THR A 178 -13.89 13.30 1.75
N ASN A 179 -13.55 12.14 1.19
CA ASN A 179 -14.39 10.94 1.24
C ASN A 179 -13.56 9.68 1.01
N ILE A 180 -14.01 8.58 1.58
CA ILE A 180 -13.59 7.22 1.26
C ILE A 180 -14.84 6.37 1.13
N SER A 181 -14.86 5.45 0.16
CA SER A 181 -15.93 4.47 0.01
C SER A 181 -15.40 3.17 -0.57
N ASN A 182 -16.13 2.08 -0.33
CA ASN A 182 -15.79 0.73 -0.77
C ASN A 182 -14.45 0.22 -0.19
N ALA A 183 -14.09 0.62 1.04
CA ALA A 183 -12.89 0.14 1.72
C ALA A 183 -13.23 -0.78 2.89
N ASP A 184 -12.42 -1.80 3.11
CA ASP A 184 -12.45 -2.63 4.31
C ASP A 184 -11.60 -1.99 5.41
N SER A 185 -10.54 -1.29 5.03
CA SER A 185 -9.69 -0.51 5.94
C SER A 185 -8.98 0.62 5.20
N VAL A 186 -8.45 1.56 5.99
CA VAL A 186 -7.69 2.71 5.50
C VAL A 186 -6.41 2.85 6.31
N TYR A 187 -5.29 2.97 5.60
CA TYR A 187 -4.02 3.40 6.17
C TYR A 187 -3.86 4.90 6.02
N PHE A 188 -3.51 5.56 7.12
CA PHE A 188 -3.06 6.96 7.14
C PHE A 188 -1.59 6.97 7.54
N MET A 189 -0.77 7.66 6.78
CA MET A 189 0.66 7.72 7.03
C MET A 189 1.18 9.15 6.95
N ILE A 190 2.18 9.45 7.78
CA ILE A 190 3.04 10.63 7.68
C ILE A 190 4.47 10.11 7.65
N ASN A 191 5.09 10.07 6.48
CA ASN A 191 6.32 9.36 6.20
C ASN A 191 6.22 7.87 6.63
N ASP A 192 6.96 7.46 7.67
CA ASP A 192 6.99 6.12 8.24
C ASP A 192 5.98 5.88 9.39
N LYS A 193 5.29 6.91 9.83
CA LYS A 193 4.28 6.81 10.89
C LYS A 193 2.95 6.34 10.33
N LEU A 194 2.43 5.22 10.81
CA LEU A 194 1.24 4.54 10.30
C LEU A 194 0.15 4.50 11.37
N LYS A 195 -1.09 4.77 10.95
CA LYS A 195 -2.32 4.42 11.67
C LYS A 195 -3.28 3.71 10.73
N ALA A 196 -3.94 2.65 11.23
CA ALA A 196 -4.88 1.83 10.48
C ALA A 196 -6.27 1.93 11.10
N PHE A 197 -7.30 2.04 10.25
CA PHE A 197 -8.69 2.13 10.67
C PHE A 197 -9.55 1.20 9.82
N ALA A 198 -10.52 0.53 10.44
CA ALA A 198 -11.49 -0.28 9.72
C ALA A 198 -12.52 0.58 8.98
N GLY A 199 -13.04 0.06 7.87
CA GLY A 199 -14.08 0.71 7.06
C GLY A 199 -13.59 1.93 6.31
N ASN A 200 -14.48 2.91 6.16
CA ASN A 200 -14.26 4.09 5.33
C ASN A 200 -13.85 5.34 6.16
N ALA A 201 -12.87 5.17 7.06
CA ALA A 201 -12.38 6.28 7.88
C ALA A 201 -11.83 7.43 7.02
N THR A 202 -12.19 8.67 7.34
CA THR A 202 -11.76 9.87 6.59
C THR A 202 -10.80 10.75 7.36
N THR A 203 -10.48 10.39 8.62
CA THR A 203 -9.58 11.17 9.48
C THR A 203 -8.69 10.27 10.32
N ALA A 204 -7.46 10.74 10.59
CA ALA A 204 -6.55 10.14 11.55
C ALA A 204 -5.73 11.22 12.24
N THR A 205 -5.69 11.20 13.59
CA THR A 205 -4.90 12.14 14.37
C THR A 205 -3.61 11.49 14.83
N PHE A 206 -2.50 12.12 14.51
CA PHE A 206 -1.17 11.78 15.00
C PHE A 206 -0.79 12.75 16.13
N SER A 207 -0.52 12.21 17.31
CA SER A 207 -0.09 13.00 18.46
C SER A 207 1.35 13.49 18.29
N ALA A 208 1.78 14.42 19.14
CA ALA A 208 3.19 14.84 19.21
C ALA A 208 4.13 13.65 19.46
N ALA A 209 3.70 12.68 20.27
CA ALA A 209 4.47 11.47 20.56
C ALA A 209 4.65 10.60 19.29
N ASP A 210 3.57 10.42 18.48
CA ASP A 210 3.65 9.69 17.22
C ASP A 210 4.66 10.31 16.24
N LEU A 211 4.77 11.64 16.24
CA LEU A 211 5.57 12.41 15.29
C LEU A 211 6.98 12.74 15.78
N SER A 212 7.31 12.45 17.06
CA SER A 212 8.56 12.88 17.70
C SER A 212 9.83 12.44 16.95
N GLY A 213 9.80 11.24 16.33
CA GLY A 213 10.95 10.69 15.58
C GLY A 213 11.10 11.19 14.14
N LEU A 214 10.18 12.03 13.62
CA LEU A 214 10.28 12.53 12.26
C LEU A 214 11.37 13.62 12.14
N SER A 215 12.08 13.60 11.02
CA SER A 215 13.01 14.69 10.66
C SER A 215 12.23 15.88 10.10
N LYS A 216 12.69 17.10 10.40
CA LYS A 216 12.17 18.34 9.78
C LYS A 216 12.46 18.38 8.29
N GLY A 217 11.63 19.09 7.54
CA GLY A 217 11.79 19.31 6.10
C GLY A 217 10.66 18.68 5.30
N GLN A 218 10.97 18.24 4.10
CA GLN A 218 9.96 17.65 3.22
C GLN A 218 9.45 16.31 3.77
N GLY A 219 8.13 16.15 3.75
CA GLY A 219 7.42 14.93 4.12
C GLY A 219 6.29 14.61 3.16
N ILE A 220 5.69 13.46 3.37
CA ILE A 220 4.56 12.98 2.57
C ILE A 220 3.48 12.48 3.52
N VAL A 221 2.26 12.97 3.32
CA VAL A 221 1.03 12.39 3.86
C VAL A 221 0.50 11.41 2.83
N THR A 222 0.21 10.19 3.25
CA THR A 222 -0.40 9.14 2.43
C THR A 222 -1.71 8.69 3.06
N VAL A 223 -2.75 8.52 2.24
CA VAL A 223 -4.01 7.87 2.62
C VAL A 223 -4.24 6.74 1.65
N ALA A 224 -4.35 5.53 2.17
CA ALA A 224 -4.42 4.31 1.37
C ALA A 224 -5.58 3.41 1.83
N PRO A 225 -6.82 3.64 1.33
CA PRO A 225 -7.89 2.70 1.50
C PRO A 225 -7.65 1.43 0.66
N TRP A 226 -7.97 0.29 1.26
CA TRP A 226 -7.85 -0.99 0.61
C TRP A 226 -9.08 -1.88 0.85
N LYS A 227 -9.31 -2.79 -0.10
CA LYS A 227 -10.36 -3.80 -0.05
C LYS A 227 -9.78 -5.14 -0.45
N PHE A 228 -10.29 -6.23 0.13
CA PHE A 228 -9.81 -7.56 -0.20
C PHE A 228 -10.94 -8.56 -0.45
N SER A 229 -10.58 -9.62 -1.13
CA SER A 229 -11.36 -10.86 -1.22
C SER A 229 -10.40 -12.04 -1.04
N THR A 230 -10.97 -13.21 -0.76
CA THR A 230 -10.21 -14.44 -0.63
C THR A 230 -10.70 -15.48 -1.60
N ALA A 231 -9.79 -16.34 -2.07
CA ALA A 231 -10.13 -17.52 -2.85
C ALA A 231 -9.18 -18.68 -2.51
N GLN A 232 -9.63 -19.90 -2.75
CA GLN A 232 -8.84 -21.10 -2.53
C GLN A 232 -8.39 -21.72 -3.85
N TYR A 233 -7.11 -22.07 -3.95
CA TYR A 233 -6.52 -22.79 -5.06
C TYR A 233 -5.59 -23.87 -4.53
N GLY A 234 -5.77 -25.11 -4.97
CA GLY A 234 -4.96 -26.24 -4.52
C GLY A 234 -4.98 -26.46 -2.99
N GLY A 235 -6.11 -26.14 -2.33
CA GLY A 235 -6.26 -26.25 -0.87
C GLY A 235 -5.59 -25.13 -0.06
N LYS A 236 -5.07 -24.08 -0.72
CA LYS A 236 -4.42 -22.92 -0.11
C LYS A 236 -5.27 -21.68 -0.23
N ASN A 237 -5.20 -20.77 0.77
CA ASN A 237 -5.96 -19.53 0.84
C ASN A 237 -5.13 -18.36 0.31
N PHE A 238 -5.68 -17.61 -0.65
CA PHE A 238 -5.06 -16.44 -1.22
C PHE A 238 -5.91 -15.20 -0.96
N TYR A 239 -5.24 -14.09 -0.67
CA TYR A 239 -5.83 -12.76 -0.50
C TYR A 239 -5.58 -11.91 -1.73
N PHE A 240 -6.62 -11.32 -2.27
CA PHE A 240 -6.57 -10.43 -3.43
C PHE A 240 -7.00 -9.05 -2.97
N VAL A 241 -6.06 -8.13 -2.97
CA VAL A 241 -6.23 -6.78 -2.44
C VAL A 241 -6.22 -5.78 -3.58
N THR A 242 -7.15 -4.82 -3.54
CA THR A 242 -7.09 -3.59 -4.33
C THR A 242 -6.87 -2.41 -3.40
N GLU A 243 -5.91 -1.57 -3.70
CA GLU A 243 -5.54 -0.42 -2.91
C GLU A 243 -5.52 0.85 -3.78
N THR A 244 -6.15 1.92 -3.29
CA THR A 244 -6.03 3.25 -3.89
C THR A 244 -5.16 4.11 -2.98
N VAL A 245 -4.10 4.68 -3.52
CA VAL A 245 -3.15 5.50 -2.76
C VAL A 245 -3.28 6.95 -3.18
N LYS A 246 -3.52 7.82 -2.22
CA LYS A 246 -3.47 9.29 -2.36
C LYS A 246 -2.29 9.83 -1.58
N GLN A 247 -1.54 10.73 -2.21
CA GLN A 247 -0.37 11.35 -1.59
C GLN A 247 -0.40 12.86 -1.70
N LYS A 248 0.11 13.52 -0.66
CA LYS A 248 0.27 14.96 -0.58
C LYS A 248 1.62 15.30 0.02
N SER A 249 2.38 16.14 -0.66
CA SER A 249 3.61 16.70 -0.11
C SER A 249 3.29 17.70 1.00
N VAL A 250 4.05 17.62 2.10
CA VAL A 250 3.93 18.50 3.27
C VAL A 250 5.31 18.94 3.73
N THR A 251 5.34 19.92 4.63
CA THR A 251 6.56 20.33 5.36
C THR A 251 6.42 19.92 6.82
N ILE A 252 7.40 19.19 7.34
CA ILE A 252 7.47 18.81 8.75
C ILE A 252 8.20 19.91 9.51
N VAL A 253 7.53 20.47 10.50
CA VAL A 253 8.04 21.54 11.37
C VAL A 253 8.05 21.11 12.83
N ASP A 254 8.63 21.91 13.75
CA ASP A 254 8.62 21.64 15.20
C ASP A 254 7.24 21.68 15.83
#